data_e28721feef76be8076f2a52c50725edf
#
_entry.id   e28721feef76be8076f2a52c50725edf
#
_cell.length_a   1.000
_cell.length_b   1.000
_cell.length_c   1.000
_cell.angle_alpha   90.00
_cell.angle_beta   90.00
_cell.angle_gamma   90.00
#
_symmetry.space_group_name_H-M   'P 1'
#
loop_
_entity.id
_entity.type
_entity.pdbx_description
1 polymer ?
#
loop_
_entity_poly.entity_id
_entity_poly.type
_entity_poly.pdbx_seq_one_letter_code
_entity_poly.pdbx_strand_id
1 'polypeptide(L)'
;MTFPIRRAWGPAAALSACALSLGACAGAEDAADNYPTFVNTEARGTADPLYGETTAATSAASSTAPAAERAPSDSTEPPAAAPADDVQAVLDRIVAQHGNVGIAVSDGTSTVEAGRTAPEAAWSTSKVPVLIAAHRTGVADSQLVSSAITYSDNEAAKAAWAALGEPTVAAHAAQSVIAEAGDTATQVQSQVTRPEFTAVGQTMWSVGNQAKFMAGLRCVDGAQPTIDAMGVADPAQNYGLRTQPGALMKGGWGPNPAGSYDVRQMGIVRLGGHDVAVALIASSPDGQYASAQAVLTSVAEDLAQADTQWPSPAC
;
A
#
# COMPACT_ATOMS: atom_id res chain seq x y z
N MET A 1 -77.98 13.65 -18.28
CA MET A 1 -78.08 14.74 -19.28
C MET A 1 -76.71 14.79 -19.99
N THR A 2 -76.67 14.19 -21.14
CA THR A 2 -76.41 14.69 -22.48
C THR A 2 -74.98 15.03 -22.81
N PHE A 3 -74.38 14.15 -23.61
CA PHE A 3 -73.19 14.33 -24.49
C PHE A 3 -73.47 15.44 -25.55
N PRO A 4 -72.41 15.96 -26.29
CA PRO A 4 -71.79 15.28 -27.43
C PRO A 4 -70.31 15.65 -27.61
N ILE A 5 -69.41 14.74 -28.06
CA ILE A 5 -68.94 14.29 -29.37
C ILE A 5 -68.69 15.37 -30.43
N ARG A 6 -67.48 15.49 -30.95
CA ARG A 6 -66.96 15.53 -32.34
C ARG A 6 -65.52 16.11 -32.36
N ARG A 7 -64.57 15.72 -33.09
CA ARG A 7 -64.10 14.94 -34.28
C ARG A 7 -62.77 15.53 -34.65
N ALA A 8 -61.82 14.71 -34.71
CA ALA A 8 -60.85 14.35 -35.72
C ALA A 8 -60.61 15.25 -36.95
N TRP A 9 -59.34 15.50 -37.28
CA TRP A 9 -58.75 15.57 -38.62
C TRP A 9 -57.27 15.57 -38.55
N GLY A 10 -56.57 14.56 -39.11
CA GLY A 10 -55.19 14.60 -39.62
C GLY A 10 -55.26 14.80 -41.13
N PRO A 11 -54.27 14.54 -41.94
CA PRO A 11 -52.82 14.53 -41.80
C PRO A 11 -52.13 15.46 -42.82
N ALA A 12 -50.81 15.65 -42.74
CA ALA A 12 -50.01 15.95 -43.94
C ALA A 12 -48.55 15.60 -43.73
N ALA A 13 -48.10 14.68 -44.55
CA ALA A 13 -46.70 14.32 -44.73
C ALA A 13 -45.98 15.43 -45.49
N ALA A 14 -44.73 15.71 -45.08
CA ALA A 14 -43.75 16.36 -45.96
C ALA A 14 -42.43 15.64 -45.83
N LEU A 15 -42.13 14.84 -46.84
CA LEU A 15 -40.81 14.35 -47.16
C LEU A 15 -39.92 15.53 -47.58
N SER A 16 -38.78 15.68 -46.94
CA SER A 16 -37.67 16.45 -47.51
C SER A 16 -36.38 15.71 -47.32
N ALA A 17 -35.87 15.21 -48.41
CA ALA A 17 -34.54 14.64 -48.52
C ALA A 17 -33.52 15.81 -48.55
N CYS A 18 -32.48 15.71 -47.73
CA CYS A 18 -31.28 16.50 -48.02
C CYS A 18 -30.04 15.75 -47.52
N ALA A 19 -29.24 15.36 -48.53
CA ALA A 19 -27.81 15.35 -48.67
C ALA A 19 -26.93 14.86 -47.50
N LEU A 20 -26.22 13.81 -47.80
CA LEU A 20 -24.93 13.37 -47.20
C LEU A 20 -23.95 14.52 -47.08
N SER A 21 -23.53 14.83 -45.85
CA SER A 21 -22.24 15.44 -45.59
C SER A 21 -21.48 14.52 -44.64
N LEU A 22 -20.43 13.90 -45.17
CA LEU A 22 -19.39 13.23 -44.40
C LEU A 22 -18.69 14.28 -43.53
N GLY A 23 -19.09 14.37 -42.25
CA GLY A 23 -18.41 15.12 -41.23
C GLY A 23 -17.69 14.11 -40.32
N ALA A 24 -16.37 14.20 -40.29
CA ALA A 24 -15.49 13.41 -39.45
C ALA A 24 -15.96 13.52 -37.99
N CYS A 25 -16.41 12.41 -37.40
CA CYS A 25 -16.45 12.23 -35.96
C CYS A 25 -15.01 12.08 -35.49
N ALA A 26 -14.42 13.16 -34.97
CA ALA A 26 -13.28 13.07 -34.10
C ALA A 26 -13.73 12.27 -32.87
N GLY A 27 -13.14 11.12 -32.69
CA GLY A 27 -13.37 10.27 -31.52
C GLY A 27 -13.04 11.05 -30.26
N ALA A 28 -13.94 10.96 -29.29
CA ALA A 28 -13.59 11.19 -27.91
C ALA A 28 -12.61 10.07 -27.54
N GLU A 29 -11.32 10.41 -27.52
CA GLU A 29 -10.29 9.50 -27.00
C GLU A 29 -10.55 9.33 -25.49
N ASP A 30 -10.69 8.10 -25.10
CA ASP A 30 -10.87 7.64 -23.73
C ASP A 30 -9.76 8.23 -22.85
N ALA A 31 -10.14 9.04 -21.87
CA ALA A 31 -9.26 9.55 -20.82
C ALA A 31 -8.86 8.47 -19.79
N ALA A 32 -9.10 7.20 -20.11
CA ALA A 32 -8.88 6.06 -19.23
C ALA A 32 -7.46 5.47 -19.27
N ASP A 33 -6.60 5.86 -20.24
CA ASP A 33 -5.32 5.18 -20.51
C ASP A 33 -4.06 6.01 -20.23
N ASN A 34 -4.12 7.01 -19.36
CA ASN A 34 -2.91 7.73 -18.93
C ASN A 34 -2.30 7.14 -17.62
N TYR A 35 -2.31 5.81 -17.49
CA TYR A 35 -1.35 5.13 -16.65
C TYR A 35 -0.04 5.01 -17.45
N PRO A 36 1.12 5.32 -16.86
CA PRO A 36 2.37 5.02 -17.53
C PRO A 36 2.44 3.51 -17.76
N THR A 37 2.19 3.07 -18.98
CA THR A 37 2.45 1.73 -19.44
C THR A 37 3.96 1.56 -19.47
N PHE A 38 4.52 0.94 -18.45
CA PHE A 38 5.89 0.46 -18.50
C PHE A 38 5.94 -0.69 -19.49
N VAL A 39 6.45 -0.42 -20.68
CA VAL A 39 6.76 -1.43 -21.68
C VAL A 39 7.88 -2.29 -21.12
N ASN A 40 7.55 -3.55 -20.85
CA ASN A 40 8.50 -4.57 -20.42
C ASN A 40 9.37 -4.92 -21.63
N THR A 41 10.53 -4.30 -21.77
CA THR A 41 11.52 -4.66 -22.80
C THR A 41 12.29 -5.86 -22.27
N GLU A 42 12.00 -7.02 -22.80
CA GLU A 42 12.73 -8.26 -22.54
C GLU A 42 14.22 -8.07 -22.85
N ALA A 43 15.05 -8.21 -21.82
CA ALA A 43 16.47 -8.51 -21.98
C ALA A 43 16.71 -9.91 -21.41
N ARG A 44 16.63 -10.92 -22.25
CA ARG A 44 17.19 -12.26 -21.97
C ARG A 44 18.70 -12.16 -22.02
N GLY A 45 19.33 -12.18 -20.88
CA GLY A 45 20.76 -12.41 -20.71
C GLY A 45 20.99 -13.79 -20.13
N THR A 46 21.57 -14.67 -20.91
CA THR A 46 22.07 -15.98 -20.52
C THR A 46 23.27 -15.80 -19.59
N ALA A 47 23.21 -16.36 -18.38
CA ALA A 47 24.34 -16.49 -17.50
C ALA A 47 24.76 -17.96 -17.42
N ASP A 48 25.99 -18.23 -17.82
CA ASP A 48 26.71 -19.48 -17.66
C ASP A 48 27.40 -19.53 -16.28
N PRO A 49 27.53 -20.68 -15.61
CA PRO A 49 28.07 -20.79 -14.27
C PRO A 49 29.57 -21.07 -14.27
N LEU A 50 30.35 -20.37 -13.46
CA LEU A 50 31.72 -20.78 -13.10
C LEU A 50 31.84 -21.02 -11.59
N TYR A 51 32.00 -22.28 -11.28
CA TYR A 51 32.49 -22.82 -10.02
C TYR A 51 33.92 -22.31 -9.71
N GLY A 52 34.18 -22.04 -8.46
CA GLY A 52 35.52 -21.79 -7.93
C GLY A 52 35.56 -22.07 -6.44
N GLU A 53 35.82 -23.35 -6.09
CA GLU A 53 36.23 -23.75 -4.72
C GLU A 53 37.66 -23.23 -4.44
N THR A 54 37.88 -22.73 -3.23
CA THR A 54 39.21 -22.75 -2.63
C THR A 54 39.13 -22.99 -1.11
N THR A 55 39.91 -23.97 -0.73
CA THR A 55 40.04 -24.70 0.51
C THR A 55 40.66 -23.87 1.66
N ALA A 56 40.34 -24.35 2.85
CA ALA A 56 40.84 -23.97 4.18
C ALA A 56 42.37 -24.00 4.36
N ALA A 57 42.86 -23.15 5.25
CA ALA A 57 44.07 -23.41 6.01
C ALA A 57 43.94 -22.86 7.45
N THR A 58 43.93 -23.78 8.35
CA THR A 58 44.09 -23.66 9.81
C THR A 58 45.51 -23.21 10.14
N SER A 59 45.69 -22.25 11.06
CA SER A 59 46.91 -22.15 11.84
C SER A 59 46.62 -21.60 13.24
N ALA A 60 46.85 -22.43 14.23
CA ALA A 60 46.86 -22.09 15.64
C ALA A 60 48.23 -21.54 16.03
N ALA A 61 48.27 -20.46 16.77
CA ALA A 61 49.46 -20.08 17.54
C ALA A 61 49.03 -19.55 18.91
N SER A 62 49.36 -20.34 19.92
CA SER A 62 49.42 -19.96 21.34
C SER A 62 50.47 -18.89 21.59
N SER A 63 50.14 -17.85 22.35
CA SER A 63 51.13 -17.00 23.02
C SER A 63 50.60 -16.59 24.38
N THR A 64 51.39 -16.97 25.36
CA THR A 64 51.30 -16.70 26.80
C THR A 64 51.42 -15.21 27.11
N ALA A 65 50.54 -14.70 27.98
CA ALA A 65 50.58 -13.35 28.54
C ALA A 65 51.55 -13.26 29.75
N PRO A 66 52.15 -12.09 30.01
CA PRO A 66 52.56 -11.72 31.34
C PRO A 66 51.52 -10.79 31.99
N ALA A 67 51.33 -11.00 33.28
CA ALA A 67 50.49 -10.18 34.13
C ALA A 67 50.99 -8.75 34.24
N ALA A 68 50.13 -7.78 33.99
CA ALA A 68 50.36 -6.37 34.26
C ALA A 68 49.39 -5.87 35.35
N GLU A 69 49.98 -5.16 36.22
CA GLU A 69 49.57 -4.48 37.43
C GLU A 69 48.31 -3.63 37.24
N ARG A 70 47.43 -3.73 38.22
CA ARG A 70 46.11 -3.07 38.27
C ARG A 70 46.30 -1.60 38.70
N ALA A 71 46.12 -0.65 37.78
CA ALA A 71 45.91 0.76 38.10
C ALA A 71 44.48 1.02 38.55
N PRO A 72 44.18 2.02 39.38
CA PRO A 72 42.81 2.28 39.85
C PRO A 72 41.94 2.81 38.71
N SER A 73 40.85 2.12 38.49
CA SER A 73 39.81 2.51 37.54
C SER A 73 39.11 3.77 38.04
N ASP A 74 39.35 4.85 37.38
CA ASP A 74 38.49 6.03 37.40
C ASP A 74 37.21 5.65 36.60
N SER A 75 36.16 5.24 37.34
CA SER A 75 34.87 4.91 36.77
C SER A 75 34.13 6.20 36.47
N THR A 76 34.47 6.80 35.33
CA THR A 76 33.58 7.79 34.71
C THR A 76 32.37 7.02 34.16
N GLU A 77 31.29 7.03 34.89
CA GLU A 77 29.99 6.53 34.42
C GLU A 77 29.67 7.23 33.09
N PRO A 78 29.33 6.47 32.00
CA PRO A 78 28.96 7.10 30.74
C PRO A 78 27.79 8.04 30.99
N PRO A 79 27.75 9.22 30.36
CA PRO A 79 26.60 10.11 30.51
C PRO A 79 25.35 9.33 30.19
N ALA A 80 24.35 9.43 31.07
CA ALA A 80 23.05 8.80 30.87
C ALA A 80 22.53 9.19 29.49
N ALA A 81 22.16 8.19 28.67
CA ALA A 81 21.56 8.43 27.38
C ALA A 81 20.36 9.38 27.56
N ALA A 82 20.24 10.38 26.69
CA ALA A 82 19.05 11.24 26.68
C ALA A 82 17.80 10.36 26.59
N PRO A 83 16.70 10.71 27.27
CA PRO A 83 15.47 9.94 27.13
C PRO A 83 15.04 9.95 25.65
N ALA A 84 14.67 8.75 25.13
CA ALA A 84 14.12 8.65 23.79
C ALA A 84 12.86 9.55 23.66
N ASP A 85 12.70 10.17 22.49
CA ASP A 85 11.51 10.97 22.20
C ASP A 85 10.22 10.13 22.33
N ASP A 86 9.14 10.74 22.76
CA ASP A 86 7.81 10.13 22.67
C ASP A 86 7.42 9.92 21.19
N VAL A 87 6.84 8.76 20.87
CA VAL A 87 6.42 8.41 19.50
C VAL A 87 5.48 9.48 18.92
N GLN A 88 4.53 10.02 19.72
CA GLN A 88 3.64 11.08 19.25
C GLN A 88 4.42 12.33 18.85
N ALA A 89 5.37 12.77 19.67
CA ALA A 89 6.20 13.95 19.37
C ALA A 89 7.04 13.73 18.10
N VAL A 90 7.53 12.51 17.86
CA VAL A 90 8.24 12.16 16.61
C VAL A 90 7.32 12.29 15.40
N LEU A 91 6.11 11.68 15.44
CA LEU A 91 5.17 11.75 14.32
C LEU A 91 4.72 13.19 14.04
N ASP A 92 4.42 13.96 15.08
CA ASP A 92 4.01 15.38 14.96
C ASP A 92 5.11 16.22 14.31
N ARG A 93 6.37 16.02 14.67
CA ARG A 93 7.53 16.68 14.07
C ARG A 93 7.67 16.35 12.59
N ILE A 94 7.56 15.06 12.20
CA ILE A 94 7.64 14.63 10.81
C ILE A 94 6.50 15.22 9.99
N VAL A 95 5.27 15.20 10.51
CA VAL A 95 4.11 15.84 9.86
C VAL A 95 4.32 17.34 9.66
N ALA A 96 4.83 18.04 10.68
CA ALA A 96 5.13 19.48 10.58
C ALA A 96 6.20 19.79 9.52
N GLN A 97 7.16 18.89 9.33
CA GLN A 97 8.24 19.03 8.34
C GLN A 97 7.76 18.79 6.91
N HIS A 98 6.92 17.79 6.67
CA HIS A 98 6.49 17.36 5.33
C HIS A 98 5.13 17.92 4.90
N GLY A 99 4.33 18.43 5.82
CA GLY A 99 3.04 19.04 5.54
C GLY A 99 1.92 18.05 5.28
N ASN A 100 1.48 17.90 4.02
CA ASN A 100 0.27 17.13 3.66
C ASN A 100 0.49 15.61 3.69
N VAL A 101 0.83 15.09 4.87
CA VAL A 101 1.07 13.66 5.13
C VAL A 101 0.21 13.15 6.27
N GLY A 102 -0.05 11.85 6.29
CA GLY A 102 -0.60 11.11 7.41
C GLY A 102 0.31 9.94 7.74
N ILE A 103 0.55 9.72 9.03
CA ILE A 103 1.45 8.67 9.53
C ILE A 103 0.74 7.97 10.68
N ALA A 104 0.83 6.64 10.72
CA ALA A 104 0.42 5.86 11.88
C ALA A 104 1.36 4.70 12.13
N VAL A 105 1.55 4.36 13.40
CA VAL A 105 2.24 3.15 13.88
C VAL A 105 1.36 2.45 14.91
N SER A 106 1.42 1.12 14.96
CA SER A 106 0.56 0.33 15.86
C SER A 106 1.25 -0.94 16.33
N ASP A 107 0.93 -1.36 17.57
CA ASP A 107 1.24 -2.69 18.10
C ASP A 107 0.05 -3.67 17.97
N GLY A 108 -1.07 -3.22 17.38
CA GLY A 108 -2.34 -3.95 17.28
C GLY A 108 -3.33 -3.63 18.41
N THR A 109 -2.87 -3.20 19.57
CA THR A 109 -3.69 -2.76 20.69
C THR A 109 -3.81 -1.24 20.75
N SER A 110 -2.67 -0.58 20.64
CA SER A 110 -2.54 0.88 20.65
C SER A 110 -2.09 1.35 19.26
N THR A 111 -2.56 2.52 18.86
CA THR A 111 -2.16 3.17 17.61
C THR A 111 -1.81 4.64 17.91
N VAL A 112 -0.65 5.07 17.42
CA VAL A 112 -0.23 6.46 17.46
C VAL A 112 -0.27 6.99 16.03
N GLU A 113 -0.92 8.13 15.82
CA GLU A 113 -1.11 8.69 14.48
C GLU A 113 -1.03 10.21 14.47
N ALA A 114 -0.59 10.79 13.35
CA ALA A 114 -0.47 12.23 13.16
C ALA A 114 -0.78 12.65 11.72
N GLY A 115 -1.18 13.90 11.54
CA GLY A 115 -1.44 14.52 10.24
C GLY A 115 -2.78 14.10 9.64
N ARG A 116 -2.78 13.59 8.40
CA ARG A 116 -3.97 13.14 7.67
C ARG A 116 -4.42 11.77 8.20
N THR A 117 -5.24 11.77 9.23
CA THR A 117 -5.73 10.55 9.90
C THR A 117 -7.16 10.18 9.52
N ALA A 118 -7.88 11.06 8.80
CA ALA A 118 -9.22 10.76 8.30
C ALA A 118 -9.20 9.56 7.33
N PRO A 119 -10.30 8.77 7.26
CA PRO A 119 -10.41 7.73 6.26
C PRO A 119 -10.38 8.28 4.83
N GLU A 120 -9.51 7.72 4.00
CA GLU A 120 -9.33 8.07 2.60
C GLU A 120 -9.26 6.80 1.73
N ALA A 121 -9.41 6.94 0.40
CA ALA A 121 -9.45 5.80 -0.51
C ALA A 121 -8.21 4.89 -0.34
N ALA A 122 -8.45 3.60 -0.15
CA ALA A 122 -7.40 2.61 0.11
C ALA A 122 -6.52 2.33 -1.11
N TRP A 123 -7.06 2.55 -2.31
CA TRP A 123 -6.40 2.21 -3.56
C TRP A 123 -5.91 0.74 -3.55
N SER A 124 -4.73 0.49 -4.10
CA SER A 124 -4.18 -0.88 -4.17
C SER A 124 -3.74 -1.47 -2.83
N THR A 125 -3.76 -0.73 -1.72
CA THR A 125 -3.54 -1.34 -0.40
C THR A 125 -4.68 -2.31 -0.03
N SER A 126 -5.89 -2.08 -0.52
CA SER A 126 -7.04 -2.98 -0.35
C SER A 126 -6.86 -4.36 -0.98
N LYS A 127 -5.89 -4.54 -1.89
CA LYS A 127 -5.56 -5.85 -2.46
C LYS A 127 -5.08 -6.84 -1.41
N VAL A 128 -4.43 -6.39 -0.34
CA VAL A 128 -3.91 -7.29 0.71
C VAL A 128 -5.03 -8.14 1.33
N PRO A 129 -6.08 -7.61 1.95
CA PRO A 129 -7.15 -8.43 2.50
C PRO A 129 -7.92 -9.23 1.44
N VAL A 130 -8.08 -8.70 0.21
CA VAL A 130 -8.73 -9.43 -0.89
C VAL A 130 -7.96 -10.68 -1.26
N LEU A 131 -6.65 -10.58 -1.44
CA LEU A 131 -5.81 -11.72 -1.84
C LEU A 131 -5.67 -12.75 -0.73
N ILE A 132 -5.65 -12.34 0.53
CA ILE A 132 -5.71 -13.27 1.68
C ILE A 132 -7.04 -14.03 1.66
N ALA A 133 -8.17 -13.35 1.53
CA ALA A 133 -9.49 -13.99 1.46
C ALA A 133 -9.58 -14.96 0.27
N ALA A 134 -9.12 -14.56 -0.92
CA ALA A 134 -9.15 -15.39 -2.12
C ALA A 134 -8.22 -16.61 -2.01
N HIS A 135 -7.04 -16.46 -1.43
CA HIS A 135 -6.12 -17.58 -1.19
C HIS A 135 -6.70 -18.55 -0.15
N ARG A 136 -7.22 -18.06 0.96
CA ARG A 136 -7.83 -18.85 2.05
C ARG A 136 -8.99 -19.72 1.54
N THR A 137 -9.78 -19.21 0.60
CA THR A 137 -10.91 -19.94 0.00
C THR A 137 -10.50 -20.83 -1.19
N GLY A 138 -9.22 -20.85 -1.55
CA GLY A 138 -8.68 -21.68 -2.63
C GLY A 138 -8.99 -21.16 -4.03
N VAL A 139 -9.50 -19.93 -4.17
CA VAL A 139 -9.81 -19.33 -5.48
C VAL A 139 -8.67 -18.49 -6.06
N ALA A 140 -7.60 -18.26 -5.30
CA ALA A 140 -6.37 -17.65 -5.77
C ALA A 140 -5.16 -18.50 -5.38
N ASP A 141 -4.37 -18.88 -6.37
CA ASP A 141 -3.08 -19.52 -6.15
C ASP A 141 -1.97 -18.51 -5.81
N SER A 142 -0.78 -19.00 -5.45
CA SER A 142 0.35 -18.14 -5.08
C SER A 142 0.84 -17.28 -6.24
N GLN A 143 0.65 -17.68 -7.50
CA GLN A 143 1.04 -16.89 -8.67
C GLN A 143 0.11 -15.68 -8.83
N LEU A 144 -1.20 -15.89 -8.70
CA LEU A 144 -2.18 -14.81 -8.75
C LEU A 144 -1.95 -13.79 -7.60
N VAL A 145 -1.68 -14.32 -6.39
CA VAL A 145 -1.32 -13.49 -5.21
C VAL A 145 -0.08 -12.67 -5.51
N SER A 146 1.00 -13.29 -6.02
CA SER A 146 2.24 -12.59 -6.34
C SER A 146 2.02 -11.50 -7.38
N SER A 147 1.30 -11.78 -8.47
CA SER A 147 1.00 -10.79 -9.52
C SER A 147 0.25 -9.58 -8.95
N ALA A 148 -0.81 -9.81 -8.17
CA ALA A 148 -1.63 -8.74 -7.61
C ALA A 148 -0.91 -7.93 -6.53
N ILE A 149 -0.04 -8.52 -5.74
CA ILE A 149 0.62 -7.87 -4.60
C ILE A 149 1.96 -7.27 -5.00
N THR A 150 2.88 -8.05 -5.57
CA THR A 150 4.23 -7.58 -5.92
C THR A 150 4.19 -6.52 -7.02
N TYR A 151 3.51 -6.80 -8.13
CA TYR A 151 3.44 -5.88 -9.28
C TYR A 151 2.24 -4.94 -9.24
N SER A 152 1.39 -5.08 -8.22
CA SER A 152 0.13 -4.34 -8.10
C SER A 152 -0.80 -4.50 -9.31
N ASP A 153 -0.74 -5.66 -9.98
CA ASP A 153 -1.55 -5.99 -11.15
C ASP A 153 -3.05 -5.87 -10.83
N ASN A 154 -3.74 -5.03 -11.61
CA ASN A 154 -5.15 -4.77 -11.42
C ASN A 154 -6.01 -5.91 -11.95
N GLU A 155 -5.62 -6.57 -13.04
CA GLU A 155 -6.39 -7.66 -13.61
C GLU A 155 -6.32 -8.90 -12.72
N ALA A 156 -5.15 -9.21 -12.16
CA ALA A 156 -5.00 -10.26 -11.16
C ALA A 156 -5.87 -9.99 -9.92
N ALA A 157 -5.90 -8.74 -9.44
CA ALA A 157 -6.73 -8.37 -8.31
C ALA A 157 -8.24 -8.43 -8.62
N LYS A 158 -8.66 -8.01 -9.82
CA LYS A 158 -10.05 -8.14 -10.29
C LYS A 158 -10.47 -9.61 -10.43
N ALA A 159 -9.59 -10.46 -10.94
CA ALA A 159 -9.84 -11.90 -11.03
C ALA A 159 -10.04 -12.53 -9.65
N ALA A 160 -9.17 -12.22 -8.67
CA ALA A 160 -9.32 -12.68 -7.30
C ALA A 160 -10.62 -12.18 -6.66
N TRP A 161 -10.98 -10.92 -6.85
CA TRP A 161 -12.23 -10.33 -6.36
C TRP A 161 -13.45 -11.03 -6.96
N ALA A 162 -13.48 -11.20 -8.29
CA ALA A 162 -14.59 -11.88 -8.97
C ALA A 162 -14.74 -13.34 -8.57
N ALA A 163 -13.62 -14.04 -8.31
CA ALA A 163 -13.63 -15.43 -7.87
C ALA A 163 -14.17 -15.61 -6.45
N LEU A 164 -14.13 -14.56 -5.60
CA LEU A 164 -14.79 -14.57 -4.28
C LEU A 164 -16.33 -14.51 -4.37
N GLY A 165 -16.89 -14.19 -5.54
CA GLY A 165 -18.33 -14.15 -5.79
C GLY A 165 -18.88 -12.75 -6.04
N GLU A 166 -20.17 -12.57 -5.75
CA GLU A 166 -20.82 -11.26 -5.88
C GLU A 166 -20.12 -10.17 -5.06
N PRO A 167 -20.13 -8.90 -5.51
CA PRO A 167 -19.35 -7.83 -4.89
C PRO A 167 -19.55 -7.68 -3.36
N THR A 168 -20.76 -7.92 -2.87
CA THR A 168 -21.05 -7.89 -1.43
C THR A 168 -20.43 -9.08 -0.68
N VAL A 169 -20.37 -10.25 -1.31
CA VAL A 169 -19.72 -11.45 -0.75
C VAL A 169 -18.20 -11.25 -0.69
N ALA A 170 -17.62 -10.77 -1.78
CA ALA A 170 -16.19 -10.46 -1.86
C ALA A 170 -15.78 -9.38 -0.83
N ALA A 171 -16.58 -8.33 -0.70
CA ALA A 171 -16.35 -7.28 0.29
C ALA A 171 -16.40 -7.83 1.72
N HIS A 172 -17.39 -8.68 2.03
CA HIS A 172 -17.51 -9.30 3.35
C HIS A 172 -16.33 -10.24 3.65
N ALA A 173 -15.87 -11.02 2.65
CA ALA A 173 -14.71 -11.88 2.82
C ALA A 173 -13.43 -11.08 3.12
N ALA A 174 -13.17 -10.00 2.37
CA ALA A 174 -12.05 -9.11 2.62
C ALA A 174 -12.17 -8.39 3.97
N GLN A 175 -13.38 -7.96 4.35
CA GLN A 175 -13.64 -7.32 5.64
C GLN A 175 -13.41 -8.27 6.82
N SER A 176 -13.73 -9.55 6.69
CA SER A 176 -13.44 -10.54 7.71
C SER A 176 -11.94 -10.67 7.97
N VAL A 177 -11.11 -10.60 6.93
CA VAL A 177 -9.64 -10.57 7.04
C VAL A 177 -9.17 -9.30 7.78
N ILE A 178 -9.74 -8.14 7.44
CA ILE A 178 -9.41 -6.88 8.09
C ILE A 178 -9.76 -6.94 9.60
N ALA A 179 -10.93 -7.48 9.93
CA ALA A 179 -11.38 -7.60 11.31
C ALA A 179 -10.55 -8.61 12.12
N GLU A 180 -10.15 -9.74 11.51
CA GLU A 180 -9.27 -10.74 12.12
C GLU A 180 -7.90 -10.15 12.47
N ALA A 181 -7.38 -9.24 11.66
CA ALA A 181 -6.15 -8.50 11.94
C ALA A 181 -6.34 -7.33 12.94
N GLY A 182 -7.52 -7.17 13.52
CA GLY A 182 -7.80 -6.22 14.60
C GLY A 182 -8.48 -4.91 14.18
N ASP A 183 -8.61 -4.60 12.89
CA ASP A 183 -9.38 -3.44 12.43
C ASP A 183 -10.86 -3.80 12.25
N THR A 184 -11.67 -3.51 13.25
CA THR A 184 -13.11 -3.75 13.24
C THR A 184 -13.95 -2.55 12.76
N ALA A 185 -13.31 -1.43 12.43
CA ALA A 185 -13.98 -0.18 12.08
C ALA A 185 -14.12 0.02 10.56
N THR A 186 -13.17 -0.45 9.77
CA THR A 186 -13.17 -0.25 8.31
C THR A 186 -14.25 -1.10 7.65
N GLN A 187 -15.00 -0.47 6.74
CA GLN A 187 -16.02 -1.12 5.91
C GLN A 187 -15.52 -1.24 4.48
N VAL A 188 -15.36 -2.46 3.99
CA VAL A 188 -14.90 -2.69 2.61
C VAL A 188 -15.98 -2.29 1.61
N GLN A 189 -15.62 -1.45 0.65
CA GLN A 189 -16.54 -0.96 -0.37
C GLN A 189 -16.85 -2.06 -1.39
N SER A 190 -18.15 -2.34 -1.55
CA SER A 190 -18.65 -3.33 -2.53
C SER A 190 -19.18 -2.71 -3.82
N GLN A 191 -19.46 -1.40 -3.81
CA GLN A 191 -20.05 -0.70 -4.94
C GLN A 191 -19.10 0.35 -5.50
N VAL A 192 -19.09 0.49 -6.82
CA VAL A 192 -18.33 1.55 -7.49
C VAL A 192 -19.03 2.89 -7.24
N THR A 193 -18.33 3.83 -6.61
CA THR A 193 -18.79 5.21 -6.38
C THR A 193 -18.17 6.20 -7.35
N ARG A 194 -16.99 5.89 -7.88
CA ARG A 194 -16.28 6.60 -8.96
C ARG A 194 -16.05 5.62 -10.09
N PRO A 195 -16.70 5.79 -11.28
CA PRO A 195 -16.78 4.77 -12.33
C PRO A 195 -15.42 4.27 -12.86
N GLU A 196 -14.39 5.11 -12.79
CA GLU A 196 -13.04 4.80 -13.32
C GLU A 196 -12.24 3.83 -12.44
N PHE A 197 -12.73 3.53 -11.22
CA PHE A 197 -11.96 2.75 -10.23
C PHE A 197 -12.75 1.55 -9.71
N THR A 198 -12.01 0.54 -9.24
CA THR A 198 -12.62 -0.64 -8.61
C THR A 198 -13.30 -0.27 -7.29
N ALA A 199 -14.41 -0.93 -6.98
CA ALA A 199 -15.12 -0.71 -5.71
C ALA A 199 -14.19 -0.84 -4.50
N VAL A 200 -13.44 -1.93 -4.42
CA VAL A 200 -12.56 -2.23 -3.28
C VAL A 200 -11.46 -1.19 -3.10
N GLY A 201 -10.91 -0.62 -4.18
CA GLY A 201 -9.92 0.44 -4.12
C GLY A 201 -10.46 1.75 -3.53
N GLN A 202 -11.79 1.93 -3.57
CA GLN A 202 -12.51 3.07 -3.01
C GLN A 202 -12.92 2.87 -1.53
N THR A 203 -12.51 1.78 -0.91
CA THR A 203 -12.67 1.56 0.54
C THR A 203 -12.04 2.74 1.28
N MET A 204 -12.83 3.39 2.15
CA MET A 204 -12.33 4.48 2.98
C MET A 204 -11.60 3.89 4.19
N TRP A 205 -10.26 4.05 4.21
CA TRP A 205 -9.39 3.41 5.19
C TRP A 205 -8.41 4.43 5.78
N SER A 206 -8.46 4.67 7.09
CA SER A 206 -7.54 5.57 7.78
C SER A 206 -6.14 4.96 7.89
N VAL A 207 -5.12 5.80 8.03
CA VAL A 207 -3.75 5.33 8.29
C VAL A 207 -3.67 4.57 9.61
N GLY A 208 -4.39 5.02 10.65
CA GLY A 208 -4.45 4.34 11.95
C GLY A 208 -4.99 2.92 11.83
N ASN A 209 -6.10 2.74 11.13
CA ASN A 209 -6.69 1.43 10.90
C ASN A 209 -5.81 0.55 10.01
N GLN A 210 -5.10 1.11 9.03
CA GLN A 210 -4.13 0.36 8.23
C GLN A 210 -2.92 -0.09 9.04
N ALA A 211 -2.38 0.76 9.92
CA ALA A 211 -1.29 0.38 10.82
C ALA A 211 -1.73 -0.74 11.78
N LYS A 212 -2.95 -0.63 12.32
CA LYS A 212 -3.53 -1.66 13.19
C LYS A 212 -3.71 -3.00 12.45
N PHE A 213 -4.24 -2.97 11.23
CA PHE A 213 -4.34 -4.15 10.37
C PHE A 213 -2.96 -4.78 10.12
N MET A 214 -1.95 -3.95 9.82
CA MET A 214 -0.59 -4.45 9.58
C MET A 214 0.03 -5.07 10.83
N ALA A 215 -0.28 -4.57 12.02
CA ALA A 215 0.20 -5.13 13.27
C ALA A 215 -0.35 -6.54 13.54
N GLY A 216 -1.59 -6.83 13.11
CA GLY A 216 -2.21 -8.15 13.24
C GLY A 216 -1.99 -9.08 12.03
N LEU A 217 -1.37 -8.60 10.96
CA LEU A 217 -1.33 -9.31 9.66
C LEU A 217 -0.77 -10.73 9.76
N ARG A 218 0.30 -10.92 10.53
CA ARG A 218 0.95 -12.22 10.67
C ARG A 218 0.14 -13.24 11.49
N CYS A 219 -0.83 -12.78 12.28
CA CYS A 219 -1.77 -13.64 12.99
C CYS A 219 -2.94 -14.11 12.12
N VAL A 220 -3.13 -13.52 10.95
CA VAL A 220 -4.24 -13.84 10.06
C VAL A 220 -3.99 -15.17 9.36
N ASP A 221 -4.94 -16.10 9.49
CA ASP A 221 -4.85 -17.39 8.80
C ASP A 221 -4.80 -17.21 7.27
N GLY A 222 -3.92 -17.97 6.60
CA GLY A 222 -3.75 -17.90 5.15
C GLY A 222 -3.06 -16.63 4.63
N ALA A 223 -2.52 -15.74 5.48
CA ALA A 223 -1.86 -14.52 5.06
C ALA A 223 -0.46 -14.73 4.47
N GLN A 224 0.22 -15.86 4.77
CA GLN A 224 1.64 -16.04 4.45
C GLN A 224 1.99 -15.80 2.97
N PRO A 225 1.27 -16.32 1.96
CA PRO A 225 1.61 -16.05 0.56
C PRO A 225 1.52 -14.57 0.18
N THR A 226 0.58 -13.84 0.78
CA THR A 226 0.47 -12.39 0.60
C THR A 226 1.62 -11.64 1.28
N ILE A 227 2.01 -12.06 2.48
CA ILE A 227 3.18 -11.53 3.21
C ILE A 227 4.46 -11.75 2.40
N ASP A 228 4.67 -12.94 1.89
CA ASP A 228 5.82 -13.27 1.05
C ASP A 228 5.88 -12.36 -0.20
N ALA A 229 4.75 -12.18 -0.88
CA ALA A 229 4.65 -11.29 -2.03
C ALA A 229 4.89 -9.82 -1.67
N MET A 230 4.48 -9.36 -0.47
CA MET A 230 4.78 -8.01 0.04
C MET A 230 6.29 -7.82 0.31
N GLY A 231 7.03 -8.88 0.57
CA GLY A 231 8.48 -8.86 0.76
C GLY A 231 9.28 -8.74 -0.54
N VAL A 232 8.68 -9.05 -1.69
CA VAL A 232 9.34 -8.95 -3.00
C VAL A 232 9.38 -7.50 -3.48
N ALA A 233 10.57 -7.02 -3.85
CA ALA A 233 10.74 -5.66 -4.35
C ALA A 233 10.48 -5.60 -5.86
N ASP A 234 9.49 -4.77 -6.25
CA ASP A 234 9.33 -4.32 -7.63
C ASP A 234 10.07 -2.98 -7.78
N PRO A 235 11.03 -2.87 -8.74
CA PRO A 235 11.77 -1.63 -8.96
C PRO A 235 10.89 -0.40 -9.19
N ALA A 236 9.71 -0.56 -9.82
CA ALA A 236 8.76 0.52 -10.06
C ALA A 236 8.10 1.04 -8.78
N GLN A 237 8.15 0.29 -7.70
CA GLN A 237 7.57 0.63 -6.39
C GLN A 237 8.65 0.83 -5.30
N ASN A 238 9.91 1.07 -5.70
CA ASN A 238 11.02 1.24 -4.77
C ASN A 238 11.09 2.67 -4.21
N TYR A 239 10.11 3.02 -3.37
CA TYR A 239 10.00 4.31 -2.68
C TYR A 239 9.32 4.14 -1.32
N GLY A 240 9.37 5.17 -0.48
CA GLY A 240 8.74 5.18 0.83
C GLY A 240 9.22 4.04 1.72
N LEU A 241 8.29 3.32 2.36
CA LEU A 241 8.61 2.19 3.23
C LEU A 241 9.45 1.09 2.54
N ARG A 242 9.35 0.95 1.21
CA ARG A 242 10.14 -0.05 0.46
C ARG A 242 11.64 0.20 0.53
N THR A 243 12.09 1.43 0.76
CA THR A 243 13.51 1.75 0.91
C THR A 243 14.11 1.19 2.18
N GLN A 244 13.28 0.80 3.15
CA GLN A 244 13.74 0.20 4.40
C GLN A 244 14.10 -1.27 4.19
N PRO A 245 15.25 -1.74 4.70
CA PRO A 245 15.70 -3.12 4.53
C PRO A 245 14.67 -4.12 5.07
N GLY A 246 14.33 -5.12 4.24
CA GLY A 246 13.40 -6.19 4.62
C GLY A 246 11.94 -5.76 4.77
N ALA A 247 11.57 -4.60 4.23
CA ALA A 247 10.19 -4.10 4.29
C ALA A 247 9.18 -5.06 3.66
N LEU A 248 8.16 -5.40 4.41
CA LEU A 248 6.93 -6.04 3.93
C LEU A 248 5.93 -4.92 3.67
N MET A 249 5.63 -4.57 2.41
CA MET A 249 4.75 -3.44 2.16
C MET A 249 3.84 -3.61 0.96
N LYS A 250 2.71 -2.89 0.96
CA LYS A 250 1.84 -2.66 -0.19
C LYS A 250 1.57 -1.19 -0.40
N GLY A 251 1.81 -0.72 -1.61
CA GLY A 251 1.48 0.62 -2.05
C GLY A 251 0.09 0.72 -2.68
N GLY A 252 -0.44 1.95 -2.70
CA GLY A 252 -1.65 2.32 -3.41
C GLY A 252 -1.62 3.80 -3.78
N TRP A 253 -2.21 4.16 -4.92
CA TRP A 253 -2.23 5.55 -5.38
C TRP A 253 -3.43 5.81 -6.29
N GLY A 254 -3.82 7.06 -6.36
CA GLY A 254 -4.85 7.52 -7.27
C GLY A 254 -5.21 8.99 -7.04
N PRO A 255 -5.97 9.59 -7.97
CA PRO A 255 -6.38 10.98 -7.86
C PRO A 255 -7.45 11.15 -6.77
N ASN A 256 -7.22 12.07 -5.86
CA ASN A 256 -8.22 12.49 -4.89
C ASN A 256 -9.31 13.38 -5.55
N PRO A 257 -10.38 13.76 -4.85
CA PRO A 257 -11.44 14.60 -5.42
C PRO A 257 -10.97 15.98 -5.91
N ALA A 258 -9.82 16.48 -5.43
CA ALA A 258 -9.23 17.73 -5.88
C ALA A 258 -8.34 17.57 -7.11
N GLY A 259 -8.17 16.34 -7.63
CA GLY A 259 -7.35 16.05 -8.81
C GLY A 259 -5.87 15.83 -8.53
N SER A 260 -5.42 16.01 -7.28
CA SER A 260 -4.04 15.68 -6.88
C SER A 260 -3.91 14.19 -6.61
N TYR A 261 -2.72 13.62 -6.87
CA TYR A 261 -2.46 12.23 -6.51
C TYR A 261 -2.21 12.08 -5.01
N ASP A 262 -2.96 11.17 -4.40
CA ASP A 262 -2.62 10.58 -3.13
C ASP A 262 -1.79 9.33 -3.35
N VAL A 263 -0.69 9.21 -2.63
CA VAL A 263 0.16 8.02 -2.60
C VAL A 263 0.20 7.51 -1.16
N ARG A 264 -0.05 6.23 -0.97
CA ARG A 264 -0.06 5.63 0.35
C ARG A 264 0.65 4.29 0.38
N GLN A 265 1.12 3.92 1.55
CA GLN A 265 1.74 2.63 1.82
C GLN A 265 1.33 2.13 3.19
N MET A 266 1.18 0.83 3.34
CA MET A 266 1.10 0.17 4.64
C MET A 266 2.08 -1.00 4.64
N GLY A 267 2.73 -1.23 5.78
CA GLY A 267 3.77 -2.25 5.85
C GLY A 267 4.25 -2.58 7.25
N ILE A 268 5.14 -3.55 7.32
CA ILE A 268 5.96 -3.85 8.49
C ILE A 268 7.40 -3.56 8.08
N VAL A 269 8.07 -2.70 8.83
CA VAL A 269 9.44 -2.26 8.58
C VAL A 269 10.28 -2.36 9.85
N ARG A 270 11.60 -2.40 9.72
CA ARG A 270 12.50 -2.40 10.86
C ARG A 270 12.86 -0.97 11.25
N LEU A 271 12.41 -0.54 12.42
CA LEU A 271 12.76 0.74 13.04
C LEU A 271 13.29 0.46 14.45
N GLY A 272 14.37 1.13 14.84
CA GLY A 272 14.97 0.92 16.16
C GLY A 272 15.41 -0.54 16.44
N GLY A 273 15.64 -1.34 15.38
CA GLY A 273 16.11 -2.72 15.49
C GLY A 273 15.01 -3.81 15.61
N HIS A 274 13.74 -3.45 15.61
CA HIS A 274 12.61 -4.39 15.66
C HIS A 274 11.54 -4.06 14.61
N ASP A 275 10.58 -4.96 14.41
CA ASP A 275 9.50 -4.79 13.44
C ASP A 275 8.47 -3.79 13.98
N VAL A 276 8.03 -2.88 13.13
CA VAL A 276 7.00 -1.85 13.41
C VAL A 276 5.98 -1.87 12.30
N ALA A 277 4.70 -1.94 12.66
CA ALA A 277 3.60 -1.78 11.71
C ALA A 277 3.35 -0.31 11.45
N VAL A 278 3.44 0.10 10.17
CA VAL A 278 3.39 1.50 9.73
C VAL A 278 2.39 1.66 8.61
N ALA A 279 1.67 2.77 8.60
CA ALA A 279 0.92 3.23 7.44
C ALA A 279 1.18 4.71 7.17
N LEU A 280 1.32 5.04 5.89
CA LEU A 280 1.63 6.37 5.39
C LEU A 280 0.65 6.78 4.29
N ILE A 281 0.36 8.07 4.21
CA ILE A 281 -0.27 8.71 3.05
C ILE A 281 0.37 10.08 2.82
N ALA A 282 0.56 10.47 1.57
CA ALA A 282 1.03 11.79 1.18
C ALA A 282 0.40 12.26 -0.12
N SER A 283 0.26 13.58 -0.24
CA SER A 283 0.11 14.28 -1.51
C SER A 283 1.16 15.38 -1.57
N SER A 284 1.70 15.62 -2.76
CA SER A 284 2.63 16.73 -2.97
C SER A 284 1.89 18.04 -3.31
N PRO A 285 2.52 19.21 -3.07
CA PRO A 285 1.93 20.50 -3.41
C PRO A 285 1.63 20.69 -4.90
N ASP A 286 2.38 20.03 -5.78
CA ASP A 286 2.19 20.05 -7.24
C ASP A 286 1.14 19.03 -7.73
N GLY A 287 0.60 18.21 -6.82
CA GLY A 287 -0.38 17.17 -7.11
C GLY A 287 0.16 15.97 -7.90
N GLN A 288 1.48 15.90 -8.16
CA GLN A 288 2.07 14.86 -8.99
C GLN A 288 2.39 13.58 -8.22
N TYR A 289 2.20 12.45 -8.88
CA TYR A 289 2.49 11.12 -8.33
C TYR A 289 3.96 10.98 -7.87
N ALA A 290 4.91 11.33 -8.75
CA ALA A 290 6.34 11.20 -8.46
C ALA A 290 6.80 12.06 -7.26
N SER A 291 6.26 13.27 -7.15
CA SER A 291 6.56 14.17 -6.03
C SER A 291 6.00 13.62 -4.71
N ALA A 292 4.80 13.03 -4.73
CA ALA A 292 4.22 12.38 -3.54
C ALA A 292 5.02 11.12 -3.12
N GLN A 293 5.57 10.36 -4.06
CA GLN A 293 6.49 9.25 -3.78
C GLN A 293 7.77 9.74 -3.06
N ALA A 294 8.33 10.85 -3.52
CA ALA A 294 9.51 11.46 -2.89
C ALA A 294 9.21 11.89 -1.45
N VAL A 295 8.04 12.49 -1.21
CA VAL A 295 7.58 12.83 0.16
C VAL A 295 7.51 11.58 1.03
N LEU A 296 6.89 10.49 0.58
CA LEU A 296 6.83 9.24 1.36
C LEU A 296 8.23 8.66 1.64
N THR A 297 9.18 8.83 0.71
CA THR A 297 10.56 8.37 0.91
C THR A 297 11.23 9.16 2.04
N SER A 298 11.13 10.49 2.01
CA SER A 298 11.67 11.33 3.08
C SER A 298 11.02 11.05 4.44
N VAL A 299 9.70 10.82 4.47
CA VAL A 299 8.99 10.41 5.71
C VAL A 299 9.52 9.07 6.23
N ALA A 300 9.76 8.09 5.36
CA ALA A 300 10.29 6.79 5.77
C ALA A 300 11.74 6.88 6.28
N GLU A 301 12.55 7.78 5.72
CA GLU A 301 13.90 8.08 6.19
C GLU A 301 13.88 8.75 7.57
N ASP A 302 13.01 9.72 7.79
CA ASP A 302 12.87 10.39 9.09
C ASP A 302 12.40 9.42 10.19
N LEU A 303 11.45 8.51 9.87
CA LEU A 303 11.04 7.45 10.78
C LEU A 303 12.20 6.52 11.14
N ALA A 304 13.04 6.16 10.17
CA ALA A 304 14.17 5.27 10.39
C ALA A 304 15.30 5.91 11.22
N GLN A 305 15.42 7.24 11.19
CA GLN A 305 16.42 8.02 11.93
C GLN A 305 15.96 8.43 13.32
N ALA A 306 14.66 8.32 13.62
CA ALA A 306 14.13 8.78 14.89
C ALA A 306 14.58 7.87 16.06
N ASP A 307 15.09 8.50 17.13
CA ASP A 307 15.46 7.83 18.37
C ASP A 307 14.23 7.80 19.29
N THR A 308 13.46 6.72 19.20
CA THR A 308 12.26 6.49 20.01
C THR A 308 12.00 5.01 20.23
N GLN A 309 11.15 4.71 21.22
CA GLN A 309 10.68 3.35 21.52
C GLN A 309 9.46 3.04 20.63
N TRP A 310 9.72 2.52 19.43
CA TRP A 310 8.64 2.16 18.51
C TRP A 310 7.74 1.06 19.06
N PRO A 311 6.41 1.11 18.85
CA PRO A 311 5.51 0.00 19.18
C PRO A 311 5.79 -1.20 18.29
N SER A 312 5.86 -2.40 18.90
CA SER A 312 6.15 -3.64 18.17
C SER A 312 4.90 -4.50 18.09
N PRO A 313 4.49 -4.99 16.91
CA PRO A 313 3.35 -5.86 16.77
C PRO A 313 3.55 -7.17 17.53
N ALA A 314 2.48 -7.70 18.13
CA ALA A 314 2.52 -8.94 18.90
C ALA A 314 2.63 -10.20 18.01
N CYS A 315 2.31 -10.05 16.73
CA CYS A 315 2.49 -11.03 15.70
C CYS A 315 3.55 -10.52 14.73
#